data_1f47246fe26b37ad44a31c2053eedf80
#
_entry.id   1f47246fe26b37ad44a31c2053eedf80
#
_cell.length_a   1.000
_cell.length_b   1.000
_cell.length_c   1.000
_cell.angle_alpha   90.00
_cell.angle_beta   90.00
_cell.angle_gamma   90.00
#
_symmetry.space_group_name_H-M   'P 1'
#
loop_
_entity.id
_entity.type
_entity.pdbx_description
1 polymer ?
#
loop_
_entity_poly.entity_id
_entity_poly.type
_entity_poly.pdbx_seq_one_letter_code
_entity_poly.pdbx_strand_id
1 'polypeptide(L)' 'MATNKIQTGIRFDPELLYKITYVAKDNKRSLNAQLEYLAQLCVKEYEAANGSIPVSDELLYQK' A
#
# COMPACT_ATOMS: atom_id res chain seq x y z
N MET A 1 9.80 -9.51 -16.63
CA MET A 1 8.65 -10.13 -16.12
C MET A 1 7.64 -9.16 -15.53
N ALA A 2 6.46 -9.32 -15.94
CA ALA A 2 5.44 -8.40 -15.48
C ALA A 2 5.14 -8.59 -14.01
N THR A 3 4.94 -7.51 -13.33
CA THR A 3 4.49 -7.56 -11.97
C THR A 3 3.00 -7.72 -11.96
N ASN A 4 2.53 -8.68 -11.27
CA ASN A 4 1.09 -8.90 -11.18
C ASN A 4 0.55 -8.18 -9.98
N LYS A 5 0.32 -6.89 -10.17
CA LYS A 5 -0.29 -6.11 -9.11
C LYS A 5 -1.78 -6.31 -9.16
N ILE A 6 -2.34 -6.59 -8.01
CA ILE A 6 -3.77 -6.82 -7.90
C ILE A 6 -4.42 -5.51 -7.51
N GLN A 7 -5.45 -5.15 -8.25
CA GLN A 7 -6.18 -3.94 -7.97
C GLN A 7 -7.10 -4.15 -6.78
N THR A 8 -7.09 -3.20 -5.87
CA THR A 8 -7.97 -3.27 -4.71
C THR A 8 -8.56 -1.89 -4.46
N GLY A 9 -9.74 -1.86 -3.90
CA GLY A 9 -10.42 -0.62 -3.64
C GLY A 9 -10.28 -0.19 -2.20
N ILE A 10 -10.13 1.10 -2.01
CA ILE A 10 -10.04 1.69 -0.68
C ILE A 10 -10.98 2.87 -0.64
N ARG A 11 -11.72 2.97 0.45
CA ARG A 11 -12.61 4.11 0.65
C ARG A 11 -11.97 5.09 1.60
N PHE A 12 -11.97 6.35 1.20
CA PHE A 12 -11.47 7.42 2.03
C PHE A 12 -12.58 8.42 2.28
N ASP A 13 -12.59 9.01 3.47
CA ASP A 13 -13.42 10.17 3.62
C ASP A 13 -12.74 11.32 2.87
N PRO A 14 -13.53 12.34 2.48
CA PRO A 14 -12.99 13.39 1.60
C PRO A 14 -11.82 14.15 2.19
N GLU A 15 -11.84 14.40 3.48
CA GLU A 15 -10.77 15.17 4.09
C GLU A 15 -9.47 14.39 4.09
N LEU A 16 -9.53 13.11 4.43
CA LEU A 16 -8.34 12.28 4.42
C LEU A 16 -7.78 12.13 3.02
N LEU A 17 -8.67 11.96 2.04
CA LEU A 17 -8.23 11.85 0.65
C LEU A 17 -7.51 13.12 0.20
N TYR A 18 -8.06 14.26 0.56
CA TYR A 18 -7.44 15.53 0.21
C TYR A 18 -6.03 15.62 0.82
N LYS A 19 -5.93 15.29 2.08
CA LYS A 19 -4.66 15.44 2.80
C LYS A 19 -3.60 14.47 2.29
N ILE A 20 -3.99 13.22 2.03
CA ILE A 20 -2.99 12.27 1.52
C ILE A 20 -2.57 12.62 0.10
N THR A 21 -3.48 13.18 -0.69
CA THR A 21 -3.13 13.65 -2.02
C THR A 21 -2.14 14.80 -1.94
N TYR A 22 -2.34 15.69 -1.00
CA TYR A 22 -1.42 16.78 -0.78
C TYR A 22 -0.02 16.27 -0.43
N VAL A 23 0.04 15.30 0.47
CA VAL A 23 1.30 14.70 0.87
C VAL A 23 1.99 14.04 -0.31
N ALA A 24 1.22 13.35 -1.14
CA ALA A 24 1.79 12.70 -2.31
C ALA A 24 2.43 13.71 -3.26
N LYS A 25 1.73 14.81 -3.49
CA LYS A 25 2.29 15.86 -4.36
C LYS A 25 3.55 16.46 -3.78
N ASP A 26 3.56 16.69 -2.48
CA ASP A 26 4.73 17.24 -1.83
C ASP A 26 5.93 16.29 -1.96
N ASN A 27 5.68 15.00 -1.97
CA ASN A 27 6.71 13.98 -2.14
C ASN A 27 6.98 13.65 -3.60
N LYS A 28 6.32 14.34 -4.51
CA LYS A 28 6.47 14.15 -5.95
C LYS A 28 6.13 12.72 -6.37
N ARG A 29 5.06 12.20 -5.79
CA ARG A 29 4.55 10.88 -6.09
C ARG A 29 3.10 10.98 -6.54
N SER A 30 2.67 10.00 -7.34
CA SER A 30 1.24 9.86 -7.59
C SER A 30 0.56 9.36 -6.32
N LEU A 31 -0.75 9.53 -6.26
CA LEU A 31 -1.49 9.04 -5.11
C LEU A 31 -1.31 7.53 -4.94
N ASN A 32 -1.39 6.77 -6.04
CA ASN A 32 -1.19 5.33 -5.96
C ASN A 32 0.18 4.98 -5.43
N ALA A 33 1.22 5.65 -5.91
CA ALA A 33 2.57 5.37 -5.47
C ALA A 33 2.74 5.71 -3.99
N GLN A 34 2.11 6.81 -3.56
CA GLN A 34 2.19 7.19 -2.15
C GLN A 34 1.51 6.16 -1.26
N LEU A 35 0.34 5.68 -1.68
CA LEU A 35 -0.37 4.69 -0.89
C LEU A 35 0.37 3.37 -0.85
N GLU A 36 0.95 2.97 -1.97
CA GLU A 36 1.73 1.74 -2.02
C GLU A 36 2.94 1.84 -1.10
N TYR A 37 3.61 2.98 -1.11
CA TYR A 37 4.74 3.20 -0.24
C TYR A 37 4.34 3.08 1.24
N LEU A 38 3.22 3.70 1.60
CA LEU A 38 2.75 3.63 2.98
C LEU A 38 2.39 2.20 3.39
N ALA A 39 1.80 1.45 2.47
CA ALA A 39 1.47 0.06 2.76
C ALA A 39 2.74 -0.76 2.99
N GLN A 40 3.75 -0.55 2.16
CA GLN A 40 5.01 -1.26 2.31
C GLN A 40 5.68 -0.90 3.65
N LEU A 41 5.63 0.36 4.01
CA LEU A 41 6.22 0.80 5.26
C LEU A 41 5.50 0.16 6.45
N CYS A 42 4.19 0.11 6.39
CA CYS A 42 3.39 -0.50 7.44
C CYS A 42 3.76 -1.98 7.63
N VAL A 43 3.87 -2.71 6.53
CA VAL A 43 4.25 -4.12 6.58
C VAL A 43 5.64 -4.29 7.12
N LYS A 44 6.56 -3.45 6.68
CA LYS A 44 7.94 -3.52 7.13
C LYS A 44 8.04 -3.33 8.65
N GLU A 45 7.28 -2.36 9.17
CA GLU A 45 7.30 -2.11 10.59
C GLU A 45 6.68 -3.26 11.38
N TYR A 46 5.61 -3.81 10.86
CA TYR A 46 4.96 -4.95 11.51
C TYR A 46 5.91 -6.14 11.57
N GLU A 47 6.58 -6.43 10.47
CA GLU A 47 7.47 -7.58 10.42
C GLU A 47 8.70 -7.38 11.29
N ALA A 48 9.16 -6.15 11.43
CA ALA A 48 10.28 -5.88 12.32
C ALA A 48 9.91 -6.15 13.78
N ALA A 49 8.67 -5.92 14.14
CA ALA A 49 8.22 -6.12 15.51
C ALA A 49 7.73 -7.54 15.78
N ASN A 50 7.16 -8.20 14.79
CA ASN A 50 6.46 -9.47 15.00
C ASN A 50 7.00 -10.64 14.18
N GLY A 51 8.01 -10.40 13.35
CA GLY A 51 8.56 -11.45 12.50
C GLY A 51 7.89 -11.48 11.15
N SER A 52 8.51 -12.18 10.22
CA SER A 52 8.03 -12.24 8.85
C SER A 52 6.65 -12.84 8.75
N ILE A 53 5.83 -12.23 7.90
CA ILE A 53 4.50 -12.73 7.63
C ILE A 53 4.63 -13.84 6.60
N PRO A 54 4.15 -15.05 6.91
CA PRO A 54 4.22 -16.13 5.92
C PRO A 54 3.26 -15.85 4.77
N VAL A 55 3.73 -16.10 3.56
CA VAL A 55 2.94 -15.88 2.37
C VAL A 55 2.79 -17.21 1.66
N SER A 56 1.55 -17.57 1.32
CA SER A 56 1.30 -18.78 0.58
C SER A 56 0.85 -18.43 -0.83
N ASP A 57 1.04 -19.36 -1.75
CA ASP A 57 0.61 -19.15 -3.12
C ASP A 57 -0.89 -18.90 -3.19
N GLU A 58 -1.65 -19.53 -2.32
CA GLU A 58 -3.08 -19.31 -2.30
C GLU A 58 -3.43 -17.86 -2.06
N LEU A 59 -2.73 -17.23 -1.13
CA LEU A 59 -2.99 -15.84 -0.83
C LEU A 59 -2.59 -14.94 -1.97
N LEU A 60 -1.51 -15.29 -2.66
CA LEU A 60 -1.03 -14.46 -3.76
C LEU A 60 -2.01 -14.40 -4.92
N TYR A 61 -2.74 -15.48 -5.13
CA TYR A 61 -3.65 -15.57 -6.27
C TYR A 61 -5.10 -15.42 -5.90
N GLN A 62 -5.37 -15.04 -4.70
CA GLN A 62 -6.73 -14.85 -4.25
C GLN A 62 -7.31 -13.59 -4.85
N LYS A 63 -8.54 -13.67 -5.29
CA LYS A 63 -9.18 -12.52 -5.92
C LYS A 63 -10.10 -11.78 -5.00
#